data_49d6bcf661c45fd730b18cd8e384480b
#
_entry.id   49d6bcf661c45fd730b18cd8e384480b
#
_cell.length_a   1.000
_cell.length_b   1.000
_cell.length_c   1.000
_cell.angle_alpha   90.00
_cell.angle_beta   90.00
_cell.angle_gamma   90.00
#
_symmetry.space_group_name_H-M   'P 1'
#
loop_
_entity.id
_entity.type
_entity.pdbx_description
1 polymer ?
#
loop_
_entity_poly.entity_id
_entity_poly.type
_entity_poly.pdbx_seq_one_letter_code
_entity_poly.pdbx_strand_id
1 'polypeptide(L)'
;VPGRVRFDGVLVYSFARCQGFTSVPSQGGCTLGMAAKHSGHRRYTLTEFSRERERRRWERMREHLRERRLEALKSQLTRTGSVEAGLGERLPVVEVRDEEVDLSVAELDEGFFPQPYTAKARHVLLKAAGVKHIEREEKRELNAIRLSREDCGCHCQGFCEPETCHCSLAGIKCQMDRLSFPCGCTKDGCGNGAGRIEFNSARVQTHFIHTIMRLELRERSEEH
;
A
#
# COMPACT_ATOMS: atom_id res chain seq x y z
N VAL A 1 -4.28 42.78 10.77
CA VAL A 1 -5.17 41.72 10.26
C VAL A 1 -4.26 40.68 9.63
N PRO A 2 -4.20 39.42 10.11
CA PRO A 2 -3.37 38.41 9.48
C PRO A 2 -3.82 38.17 8.05
N GLY A 3 -2.88 38.27 7.10
CA GLY A 3 -3.12 38.12 5.68
C GLY A 3 -3.75 36.79 5.37
N ARG A 4 -4.91 36.78 4.72
CA ARG A 4 -5.64 35.58 4.32
C ARG A 4 -4.88 34.93 3.17
N VAL A 5 -4.39 33.70 3.36
CA VAL A 5 -3.76 32.92 2.29
C VAL A 5 -4.78 32.70 1.17
N ARG A 6 -4.42 33.02 -0.06
CA ARG A 6 -5.22 32.77 -1.26
C ARG A 6 -4.47 31.83 -2.19
N PHE A 7 -5.19 30.90 -2.79
CA PHE A 7 -4.68 30.02 -3.83
C PHE A 7 -5.26 30.42 -5.18
N ASP A 8 -4.40 30.66 -6.17
CA ASP A 8 -4.83 31.06 -7.52
C ASP A 8 -5.17 29.87 -8.43
N GLY A 9 -4.62 28.71 -8.13
CA GLY A 9 -4.83 27.51 -8.93
C GLY A 9 -3.96 26.35 -8.47
N VAL A 10 -4.02 25.26 -9.22
CA VAL A 10 -3.29 24.02 -8.96
C VAL A 10 -2.49 23.63 -10.20
N LEU A 11 -1.20 23.40 -10.04
CA LEU A 11 -0.34 22.86 -11.08
C LEU A 11 -0.07 21.39 -10.78
N VAL A 12 -0.51 20.52 -11.69
CA VAL A 12 -0.34 19.06 -11.56
C VAL A 12 0.74 18.60 -12.50
N TYR A 13 1.77 17.96 -11.95
CA TYR A 13 2.82 17.30 -12.71
C TYR A 13 2.52 15.81 -12.81
N SER A 14 2.65 15.25 -14.02
CA SER A 14 2.50 13.84 -14.29
C SER A 14 3.87 13.18 -14.44
N PHE A 15 4.09 12.06 -13.77
CA PHE A 15 5.33 11.30 -13.83
C PHE A 15 5.05 9.90 -14.36
N ALA A 16 5.93 9.42 -15.22
CA ALA A 16 5.88 8.03 -15.64
C ALA A 16 6.16 7.10 -14.46
N ARG A 17 5.56 5.93 -14.46
CA ARG A 17 5.82 4.91 -13.44
C ARG A 17 7.12 4.20 -13.76
N CYS A 18 7.89 3.89 -12.72
CA CYS A 18 9.11 3.11 -12.83
C CYS A 18 9.22 2.11 -11.68
N GLN A 19 10.10 1.15 -11.80
CA GLN A 19 10.52 0.30 -10.69
C GLN A 19 11.52 1.07 -9.82
N GLY A 20 11.62 0.70 -8.56
CA GLY A 20 12.48 1.37 -7.59
C GLY A 20 11.75 2.46 -6.82
N PHE A 21 11.35 2.13 -5.61
CA PHE A 21 10.79 3.06 -4.64
C PHE A 21 11.23 2.66 -3.24
N THR A 22 11.27 3.63 -2.34
CA THR A 22 11.79 3.46 -0.99
C THR A 22 10.92 2.63 -0.05
N SER A 23 9.68 2.27 -0.45
CA SER A 23 8.79 1.47 0.36
C SER A 23 8.85 -0.02 0.03
N VAL A 24 8.83 -0.86 1.06
CA VAL A 24 8.73 -2.32 0.90
C VAL A 24 7.27 -2.70 0.75
N PRO A 25 6.86 -3.28 -0.39
CA PRO A 25 5.49 -3.70 -0.58
C PRO A 25 5.10 -4.81 0.40
N SER A 26 4.07 -4.59 1.19
CA SER A 26 3.59 -5.54 2.20
C SER A 26 3.15 -6.89 1.61
N GLN A 27 2.67 -6.90 0.38
CA GLN A 27 2.24 -8.12 -0.32
C GLN A 27 3.35 -8.75 -1.19
N GLY A 28 4.60 -8.28 -1.05
CA GLY A 28 5.72 -8.74 -1.85
C GLY A 28 5.70 -8.27 -3.30
N GLY A 29 6.64 -8.75 -4.10
CA GLY A 29 6.80 -8.34 -5.50
C GLY A 29 7.70 -7.10 -5.63
N CYS A 30 7.74 -6.53 -6.84
CA CYS A 30 8.50 -5.31 -7.15
C CYS A 30 7.82 -4.05 -6.59
N THR A 31 8.60 -2.98 -6.42
CA THR A 31 8.06 -1.66 -6.07
C THR A 31 7.41 -0.97 -7.27
N LEU A 32 6.63 0.05 -7.00
CA LEU A 32 6.06 0.94 -7.98
C LEU A 32 6.40 2.37 -7.58
N GLY A 33 7.29 2.98 -8.30
CA GLY A 33 7.76 4.34 -8.11
C GLY A 33 7.37 5.29 -9.22
N MET A 34 8.00 6.45 -9.22
CA MET A 34 7.85 7.49 -10.22
C MET A 34 9.21 7.84 -10.81
N ALA A 35 9.25 8.11 -12.10
CA ALA A 35 10.45 8.64 -12.75
C ALA A 35 10.87 9.97 -12.15
N ALA A 36 12.17 10.28 -12.17
CA ALA A 36 12.71 11.51 -11.61
C ALA A 36 12.24 12.77 -12.35
N LYS A 37 11.90 12.63 -13.63
CA LYS A 37 11.42 13.75 -14.47
C LYS A 37 9.94 13.58 -14.78
N HIS A 38 9.19 14.68 -14.70
CA HIS A 38 7.80 14.70 -15.12
C HIS A 38 7.67 14.52 -16.64
N SER A 39 6.63 13.83 -17.07
CA SER A 39 6.28 13.62 -18.48
C SER A 39 5.35 14.71 -19.03
N GLY A 40 4.72 15.47 -18.15
CA GLY A 40 3.83 16.55 -18.51
C GLY A 40 3.36 17.32 -17.29
N HIS A 41 2.73 18.47 -17.54
CA HIS A 41 2.09 19.23 -16.48
C HIS A 41 0.77 19.84 -17.00
N ARG A 42 -0.15 20.10 -16.09
CA ARG A 42 -1.43 20.75 -16.39
C ARG A 42 -1.81 21.72 -15.27
N ARG A 43 -2.21 22.91 -15.66
CA ARG A 43 -2.71 23.92 -14.76
C ARG A 43 -4.24 23.86 -14.71
N TYR A 44 -4.79 23.99 -13.52
CA TYR A 44 -6.22 24.01 -13.24
C TYR A 44 -6.56 25.22 -12.39
N THR A 45 -7.74 25.76 -12.57
CA THR A 45 -8.39 26.58 -11.55
C THR A 45 -8.78 25.69 -10.37
N LEU A 46 -9.08 26.28 -9.21
CA LEU A 46 -9.50 25.51 -8.04
C LEU A 46 -10.77 24.70 -8.31
N THR A 47 -11.72 25.30 -9.04
CA THR A 47 -12.98 24.62 -9.39
C THR A 47 -12.77 23.46 -10.36
N GLU A 48 -11.96 23.66 -11.40
CA GLU A 48 -11.62 22.57 -12.35
C GLU A 48 -10.89 21.43 -11.64
N PHE A 49 -9.96 21.74 -10.74
CA PHE A 49 -9.25 20.73 -10.00
C PHE A 49 -10.17 19.93 -9.06
N SER A 50 -11.11 20.60 -8.40
CA SER A 50 -12.11 19.94 -7.57
C SER A 50 -12.96 18.96 -8.39
N ARG A 51 -13.47 19.39 -9.53
CA ARG A 51 -14.24 18.52 -10.46
C ARG A 51 -13.41 17.36 -10.98
N GLU A 52 -12.15 17.60 -11.35
CA GLU A 52 -11.26 16.55 -11.83
C GLU A 52 -10.93 15.52 -10.74
N ARG A 53 -10.73 15.96 -9.49
CA ARG A 53 -10.57 15.06 -8.33
C ARG A 53 -11.78 14.18 -8.11
N GLU A 54 -12.96 14.79 -8.17
CA GLU A 54 -14.22 14.09 -8.00
C GLU A 54 -14.43 13.05 -9.11
N ARG A 55 -14.26 13.44 -10.38
CA ARG A 55 -14.31 12.53 -11.52
C ARG A 55 -13.39 11.33 -11.35
N ARG A 56 -12.11 11.56 -10.97
CA ARG A 56 -11.13 10.49 -10.73
C ARG A 56 -11.47 9.62 -9.53
N ARG A 57 -12.12 10.18 -8.51
CA ARG A 57 -12.62 9.40 -7.37
C ARG A 57 -13.71 8.43 -7.85
N TRP A 58 -14.66 8.92 -8.62
CA TRP A 58 -15.75 8.13 -9.19
C TRP A 58 -15.24 7.02 -10.12
N GLU A 59 -14.31 7.33 -11.01
CA GLU A 59 -13.71 6.33 -11.91
C GLU A 59 -13.03 5.19 -11.14
N ARG A 60 -12.25 5.52 -10.11
CA ARG A 60 -11.59 4.51 -9.28
C ARG A 60 -12.57 3.66 -8.49
N MET A 61 -13.63 4.25 -8.00
CA MET A 61 -14.66 3.53 -7.27
C MET A 61 -15.43 2.58 -8.19
N ARG A 62 -15.81 3.04 -9.36
CA ARG A 62 -16.42 2.19 -10.40
C ARG A 62 -15.56 0.99 -10.74
N GLU A 63 -14.27 1.21 -10.97
CA GLU A 63 -13.33 0.14 -11.27
C GLU A 63 -13.23 -0.88 -10.13
N HIS A 64 -13.15 -0.41 -8.89
CA HIS A 64 -13.12 -1.29 -7.72
C HIS A 64 -14.41 -2.13 -7.58
N LEU A 65 -15.57 -1.53 -7.80
CA LEU A 65 -16.86 -2.25 -7.76
C LEU A 65 -16.93 -3.28 -8.87
N ARG A 66 -16.44 -2.96 -10.07
CA ARG A 66 -16.32 -3.94 -11.17
C ARG A 66 -15.42 -5.11 -10.80
N GLU A 67 -14.25 -4.85 -10.23
CA GLU A 67 -13.34 -5.90 -9.77
C GLU A 67 -14.00 -6.79 -8.71
N ARG A 68 -14.65 -6.21 -7.71
CA ARG A 68 -15.38 -6.96 -6.68
C ARG A 68 -16.52 -7.81 -7.27
N ARG A 69 -17.28 -7.24 -8.19
CA ARG A 69 -18.37 -7.95 -8.88
C ARG A 69 -17.84 -9.13 -9.70
N LEU A 70 -16.77 -8.90 -10.45
CA LEU A 70 -16.09 -9.93 -11.24
C LEU A 70 -15.56 -11.05 -10.35
N GLU A 71 -14.99 -10.73 -9.22
CA GLU A 71 -14.48 -11.72 -8.26
C GLU A 71 -15.61 -12.53 -7.62
N ALA A 72 -16.72 -11.89 -7.28
CA ALA A 72 -17.91 -12.55 -6.78
C ALA A 72 -18.50 -13.52 -7.83
N LEU A 73 -18.62 -13.11 -9.09
CA LEU A 73 -19.08 -13.94 -10.20
C LEU A 73 -18.15 -15.15 -10.44
N LYS A 74 -16.82 -14.93 -10.43
CA LYS A 74 -15.84 -16.02 -10.53
C LYS A 74 -15.98 -17.03 -9.39
N SER A 75 -16.14 -16.53 -8.16
CA SER A 75 -16.33 -17.38 -6.97
C SER A 75 -17.65 -18.19 -7.07
N GLN A 76 -18.69 -17.59 -7.59
CA GLN A 76 -19.98 -18.23 -7.78
C GLN A 76 -19.91 -19.34 -8.85
N LEU A 77 -19.25 -19.08 -9.99
CA LEU A 77 -19.02 -20.06 -11.05
C LEU A 77 -18.17 -21.25 -10.59
N THR A 78 -17.18 -20.99 -9.74
CA THR A 78 -16.34 -22.06 -9.16
C THR A 78 -17.12 -22.92 -8.17
N ARG A 79 -18.05 -22.33 -7.39
CA ARG A 79 -18.89 -23.05 -6.43
C ARG A 79 -19.97 -23.90 -7.11
N THR A 80 -20.49 -23.48 -8.25
CA THR A 80 -21.55 -24.22 -8.98
C THR A 80 -21.01 -25.35 -9.83
N GLY A 81 -19.69 -25.64 -9.78
CA GLY A 81 -19.09 -26.76 -10.52
C GLY A 81 -19.12 -26.63 -12.05
N SER A 82 -19.49 -25.44 -12.56
CA SER A 82 -19.58 -25.19 -14.00
C SER A 82 -18.22 -25.00 -14.68
N VAL A 83 -17.12 -25.07 -13.91
CA VAL A 83 -15.76 -25.00 -14.44
C VAL A 83 -14.93 -26.10 -13.78
N GLU A 84 -14.59 -27.12 -14.54
CA GLU A 84 -13.61 -28.12 -14.10
C GLU A 84 -12.29 -27.44 -13.75
N ALA A 85 -11.68 -27.87 -12.65
CA ALA A 85 -10.49 -27.28 -12.02
C ALA A 85 -9.20 -27.32 -12.88
N GLY A 86 -9.31 -27.50 -14.18
CA GLY A 86 -8.19 -27.59 -15.12
C GLY A 86 -8.13 -26.52 -16.22
N LEU A 87 -9.16 -25.67 -16.35
CA LEU A 87 -9.25 -24.65 -17.42
C LEU A 87 -9.06 -23.23 -16.89
N GLY A 88 -7.99 -23.01 -16.13
CA GLY A 88 -7.67 -21.71 -15.51
C GLY A 88 -7.36 -20.54 -16.47
N GLU A 89 -7.42 -20.72 -17.78
CA GLU A 89 -7.05 -19.70 -18.77
C GLU A 89 -8.16 -19.25 -19.73
N ARG A 90 -9.34 -19.84 -19.68
CA ARG A 90 -10.47 -19.44 -20.54
C ARG A 90 -11.78 -19.34 -19.77
N LEU A 91 -11.80 -18.54 -18.72
CA LEU A 91 -13.08 -18.06 -18.23
C LEU A 91 -13.66 -17.10 -19.28
N PRO A 92 -14.97 -17.21 -19.62
CA PRO A 92 -15.60 -16.26 -20.51
C PRO A 92 -15.36 -14.86 -19.94
N VAL A 93 -15.05 -13.92 -20.83
CA VAL A 93 -14.89 -12.50 -20.46
C VAL A 93 -16.28 -12.05 -19.97
N VAL A 94 -16.47 -12.07 -18.65
CA VAL A 94 -17.69 -11.55 -18.05
C VAL A 94 -17.53 -10.04 -18.07
N GLU A 95 -18.08 -9.40 -19.07
CA GLU A 95 -18.20 -7.95 -19.11
C GLU A 95 -19.25 -7.52 -18.11
N VAL A 96 -18.80 -6.88 -17.03
CA VAL A 96 -19.71 -6.19 -16.10
C VAL A 96 -20.08 -4.86 -16.74
N ARG A 97 -21.36 -4.71 -17.09
CA ARG A 97 -21.88 -3.47 -17.67
C ARG A 97 -21.91 -2.36 -16.63
N ASP A 98 -21.71 -1.11 -17.08
CA ASP A 98 -21.73 0.06 -16.19
C ASP A 98 -23.06 0.23 -15.45
N GLU A 99 -24.15 -0.22 -16.04
CA GLU A 99 -25.50 -0.18 -15.50
C GLU A 99 -25.73 -1.17 -14.34
N GLU A 100 -24.90 -2.22 -14.22
CA GLU A 100 -24.97 -3.20 -13.14
C GLU A 100 -24.20 -2.77 -11.87
N VAL A 101 -23.49 -1.64 -11.95
CA VAL A 101 -22.76 -1.06 -10.83
C VAL A 101 -23.67 -0.05 -10.13
N ASP A 102 -24.53 -0.53 -9.25
CA ASP A 102 -25.36 0.33 -8.42
C ASP A 102 -24.48 1.03 -7.36
N LEU A 103 -24.30 2.33 -7.58
CA LEU A 103 -23.59 3.22 -6.68
C LEU A 103 -24.60 3.78 -5.67
N SER A 104 -25.05 2.95 -4.72
CA SER A 104 -25.84 3.47 -3.62
C SER A 104 -25.03 4.50 -2.82
N VAL A 105 -25.66 5.64 -2.56
CA VAL A 105 -25.02 6.81 -1.91
C VAL A 105 -24.45 6.43 -0.52
N ALA A 106 -24.96 5.40 0.13
CA ALA A 106 -24.51 4.92 1.43
C ALA A 106 -23.11 4.26 1.40
N GLU A 107 -22.70 3.62 0.29
CA GLU A 107 -21.35 3.06 0.14
C GLU A 107 -20.31 4.13 -0.21
N LEU A 108 -20.76 5.33 -0.54
CA LEU A 108 -19.92 6.46 -0.95
C LEU A 108 -19.34 7.24 0.21
N ASP A 109 -19.97 7.22 1.37
CA ASP A 109 -19.65 8.11 2.48
C ASP A 109 -18.74 7.48 3.54
N GLU A 110 -18.73 6.15 3.66
CA GLU A 110 -17.84 5.44 4.56
C GLU A 110 -16.51 5.09 3.89
N GLY A 111 -15.68 6.13 3.65
CA GLY A 111 -14.24 5.98 3.54
C GLY A 111 -13.74 4.95 2.53
N PHE A 112 -13.95 5.16 1.23
CA PHE A 112 -13.19 4.44 0.21
C PHE A 112 -11.69 4.75 0.38
N PHE A 113 -11.01 3.91 1.16
CA PHE A 113 -9.56 3.90 1.22
C PHE A 113 -9.03 3.08 0.05
N PRO A 114 -8.24 3.69 -0.83
CA PRO A 114 -7.64 2.96 -1.94
C PRO A 114 -6.78 1.81 -1.38
N GLN A 115 -7.16 0.60 -1.73
CA GLN A 115 -6.38 -0.58 -1.35
C GLN A 115 -5.01 -0.54 -2.01
N PRO A 116 -3.95 -1.00 -1.33
CA PRO A 116 -2.63 -1.11 -1.93
C PRO A 116 -2.66 -2.00 -3.17
N TYR A 117 -1.99 -1.58 -4.23
CA TYR A 117 -1.89 -2.41 -5.43
C TYR A 117 -1.27 -3.78 -5.12
N THR A 118 -1.91 -4.83 -5.60
CA THR A 118 -1.35 -6.19 -5.55
C THR A 118 -0.05 -6.28 -6.36
N ALA A 119 0.78 -7.29 -6.10
CA ALA A 119 2.00 -7.52 -6.87
C ALA A 119 1.72 -7.66 -8.38
N LYS A 120 0.60 -8.31 -8.74
CA LYS A 120 0.16 -8.46 -10.14
C LYS A 120 -0.23 -7.12 -10.75
N ALA A 121 -1.01 -6.30 -10.03
CA ALA A 121 -1.41 -4.97 -10.51
C ALA A 121 -0.20 -4.06 -10.72
N ARG A 122 0.77 -4.05 -9.79
CA ARG A 122 2.01 -3.29 -9.95
C ARG A 122 2.80 -3.71 -11.19
N HIS A 123 2.89 -5.02 -11.45
CA HIS A 123 3.55 -5.55 -12.64
C HIS A 123 2.88 -5.06 -13.94
N VAL A 124 1.55 -5.11 -13.99
CA VAL A 124 0.77 -4.60 -15.14
C VAL A 124 1.02 -3.11 -15.35
N LEU A 125 0.99 -2.32 -14.27
CA LEU A 125 1.22 -0.87 -14.34
C LEU A 125 2.64 -0.52 -14.80
N LEU A 126 3.66 -1.27 -14.38
CA LEU A 126 5.05 -1.10 -14.85
C LEU A 126 5.17 -1.43 -16.33
N LYS A 127 4.58 -2.53 -16.79
CA LYS A 127 4.55 -2.88 -18.22
C LYS A 127 3.86 -1.83 -19.07
N ALA A 128 2.70 -1.34 -18.62
CA ALA A 128 1.98 -0.27 -19.30
C ALA A 128 2.78 1.05 -19.38
N ALA A 129 3.66 1.29 -18.40
CA ALA A 129 4.59 2.42 -18.41
C ALA A 129 5.85 2.20 -19.26
N GLY A 130 5.95 1.07 -19.95
CA GLY A 130 7.08 0.76 -20.84
C GLY A 130 8.28 0.10 -20.16
N VAL A 131 8.14 -0.35 -18.90
CA VAL A 131 9.20 -1.11 -18.22
C VAL A 131 9.29 -2.50 -18.80
N LYS A 132 10.32 -2.76 -19.60
CA LYS A 132 10.53 -4.04 -20.32
C LYS A 132 11.01 -5.13 -19.39
N HIS A 133 11.91 -4.82 -18.47
CA HIS A 133 12.50 -5.74 -17.52
C HIS A 133 12.23 -5.30 -16.09
N ILE A 134 11.77 -6.25 -15.26
CA ILE A 134 11.65 -6.05 -13.82
C ILE A 134 12.87 -6.68 -13.17
N GLU A 135 13.61 -5.89 -12.42
CA GLU A 135 14.80 -6.33 -11.71
C GLU A 135 14.45 -7.38 -10.66
N ARG A 136 15.09 -8.54 -10.79
CA ARG A 136 14.88 -9.67 -9.87
C ARG A 136 15.62 -9.44 -8.56
N GLU A 137 16.73 -8.70 -8.60
CA GLU A 137 17.53 -8.39 -7.42
C GLU A 137 16.74 -7.55 -6.43
N GLU A 138 16.09 -6.48 -6.88
CA GLU A 138 15.18 -5.68 -6.04
C GLU A 138 14.12 -6.59 -5.37
N LYS A 139 13.53 -7.51 -6.14
CA LYS A 139 12.52 -8.42 -5.60
C LYS A 139 13.07 -9.33 -4.50
N ARG A 140 14.31 -9.82 -4.63
CA ARG A 140 14.98 -10.66 -3.61
C ARG A 140 15.30 -9.84 -2.36
N GLU A 141 15.87 -8.67 -2.55
CA GLU A 141 16.17 -7.73 -1.46
C GLU A 141 14.91 -7.37 -0.68
N LEU A 142 13.85 -6.95 -1.35
CA LEU A 142 12.56 -6.62 -0.72
C LEU A 142 11.96 -7.82 0.04
N ASN A 143 12.14 -9.02 -0.46
CA ASN A 143 11.70 -10.23 0.23
C ASN A 143 12.50 -10.48 1.51
N ALA A 144 13.82 -10.38 1.45
CA ALA A 144 14.70 -10.54 2.61
C ALA A 144 14.36 -9.54 3.71
N ILE A 145 14.09 -8.29 3.32
CA ILE A 145 13.69 -7.25 4.25
C ILE A 145 12.32 -7.50 4.86
N ARG A 146 11.37 -7.95 4.06
CA ARG A 146 10.04 -8.28 4.57
C ARG A 146 10.13 -9.40 5.61
N LEU A 147 10.91 -10.45 5.33
CA LEU A 147 11.15 -11.53 6.28
C LEU A 147 11.80 -11.02 7.57
N SER A 148 12.83 -10.19 7.46
CA SER A 148 13.47 -9.60 8.65
C SER A 148 12.53 -8.72 9.48
N ARG A 149 11.47 -8.17 8.87
CA ARG A 149 10.45 -7.37 9.57
C ARG A 149 9.36 -8.19 10.22
N GLU A 150 9.19 -9.45 9.87
CA GLU A 150 8.17 -10.30 10.46
C GLU A 150 8.39 -10.47 11.97
N ASP A 151 9.65 -10.49 12.40
CA ASP A 151 10.05 -10.69 13.81
C ASP A 151 10.50 -9.40 14.51
N CYS A 152 10.48 -8.24 13.85
CA CYS A 152 10.91 -6.99 14.48
C CYS A 152 9.76 -6.00 14.67
N GLY A 153 9.67 -5.44 15.88
CA GLY A 153 8.61 -4.49 16.22
C GLY A 153 8.79 -3.83 17.59
N CYS A 154 7.76 -3.12 18.03
CA CYS A 154 7.70 -2.51 19.35
C CYS A 154 6.72 -3.24 20.26
N HIS A 155 6.95 -3.13 21.58
CA HIS A 155 6.05 -3.67 22.61
C HIS A 155 5.10 -2.61 23.21
N CYS A 156 4.83 -1.53 22.46
CA CYS A 156 3.91 -0.49 22.89
C CYS A 156 2.49 -1.06 22.99
N GLN A 157 1.89 -1.00 24.16
CA GLN A 157 0.54 -1.50 24.38
C GLN A 157 -0.49 -0.43 24.04
N GLY A 158 -1.06 -0.53 22.84
CA GLY A 158 -2.11 0.37 22.36
C GLY A 158 -1.58 1.72 21.87
N PHE A 159 -0.86 2.45 22.69
CA PHE A 159 -0.27 3.75 22.37
C PHE A 159 1.26 3.64 22.21
N CYS A 160 1.79 4.37 21.24
CA CYS A 160 3.20 4.35 20.89
C CYS A 160 3.80 5.75 21.06
N GLU A 161 4.55 5.95 22.14
CA GLU A 161 5.29 7.19 22.37
C GLU A 161 6.59 7.21 21.54
N PRO A 162 6.85 8.27 20.75
CA PRO A 162 8.02 8.35 19.90
C PRO A 162 9.35 8.21 20.64
N GLU A 163 9.43 8.73 21.87
CA GLU A 163 10.67 8.76 22.66
C GLU A 163 11.03 7.40 23.27
N THR A 164 10.05 6.50 23.42
CA THR A 164 10.25 5.19 24.06
C THR A 164 10.05 4.04 23.10
N CYS A 165 9.38 4.27 21.98
CA CYS A 165 9.09 3.24 20.99
C CYS A 165 10.38 2.77 20.26
N HIS A 166 10.67 1.49 20.33
CA HIS A 166 11.86 0.92 19.67
C HIS A 166 11.87 1.10 18.15
N CYS A 167 10.69 1.07 17.51
CA CYS A 167 10.59 1.37 16.08
C CYS A 167 10.92 2.84 15.80
N SER A 168 10.39 3.76 16.58
CA SER A 168 10.63 5.19 16.44
C SER A 168 12.11 5.51 16.64
N LEU A 169 12.72 4.99 17.70
CA LEU A 169 14.16 5.17 18.00
C LEU A 169 15.05 4.60 16.89
N ALA A 170 14.65 3.51 16.25
CA ALA A 170 15.33 2.96 15.08
C ALA A 170 15.04 3.75 13.78
N GLY A 171 14.14 4.72 13.81
CA GLY A 171 13.71 5.48 12.63
C GLY A 171 12.87 4.67 11.62
N ILE A 172 12.17 3.64 12.08
CA ILE A 172 11.35 2.72 11.27
C ILE A 172 9.89 2.90 11.63
N LYS A 173 8.99 2.88 10.64
CA LYS A 173 7.54 2.87 10.89
C LYS A 173 7.11 1.60 11.61
N CYS A 174 6.20 1.75 12.58
CA CYS A 174 5.53 0.61 13.19
C CYS A 174 4.71 -0.16 12.16
N GLN A 175 4.66 -1.47 12.32
CA GLN A 175 3.92 -2.41 11.47
C GLN A 175 2.66 -2.83 12.21
N MET A 176 1.54 -2.16 11.96
CA MET A 176 0.26 -2.39 12.65
C MET A 176 -0.87 -2.77 11.69
N ASP A 177 -0.61 -2.76 10.39
CA ASP A 177 -1.64 -3.01 9.37
C ASP A 177 -2.01 -4.48 9.21
N ARG A 178 -1.34 -5.39 9.94
CA ARG A 178 -1.53 -6.84 9.78
C ARG A 178 -1.36 -7.58 11.10
N LEU A 179 -2.18 -8.60 11.28
CA LEU A 179 -2.13 -9.52 12.41
C LEU A 179 -0.80 -10.28 12.56
N SER A 180 0.02 -10.32 11.53
CA SER A 180 1.32 -11.01 11.52
C SER A 180 2.51 -10.12 11.86
N PHE A 181 2.32 -8.82 12.07
CA PHE A 181 3.42 -7.91 12.43
C PHE A 181 3.45 -7.66 13.93
N PRO A 182 4.64 -7.71 14.55
CA PRO A 182 4.78 -7.78 15.99
C PRO A 182 4.69 -6.42 16.71
N CYS A 183 4.30 -5.33 16.06
CA CYS A 183 4.10 -4.06 16.75
C CYS A 183 2.81 -4.08 17.57
N GLY A 184 2.94 -3.84 18.88
CA GLY A 184 1.82 -3.86 19.82
C GLY A 184 0.94 -2.61 19.82
N CYS A 185 1.31 -1.55 19.09
CA CYS A 185 0.51 -0.33 18.98
C CYS A 185 -0.66 -0.51 18.01
N THR A 186 -1.70 0.31 18.19
CA THR A 186 -2.84 0.38 17.26
C THR A 186 -2.62 1.46 16.21
N LYS A 187 -3.40 1.41 15.13
CA LYS A 187 -3.35 2.42 14.07
C LYS A 187 -3.65 3.83 14.58
N ASP A 188 -4.61 3.95 15.48
CA ASP A 188 -5.04 5.23 16.04
C ASP A 188 -4.18 5.66 17.24
N GLY A 189 -3.51 4.71 17.90
CA GLY A 189 -2.62 4.95 19.03
C GLY A 189 -1.13 5.05 18.67
N CYS A 190 -0.75 4.91 17.39
CA CYS A 190 0.65 4.97 16.99
C CYS A 190 1.16 6.41 16.89
N GLY A 191 1.93 6.85 17.88
CA GLY A 191 2.62 8.15 17.88
C GLY A 191 3.91 8.20 17.04
N ASN A 192 4.34 7.09 16.41
CA ASN A 192 5.54 7.03 15.57
C ASN A 192 5.33 7.72 14.22
N GLY A 193 5.11 9.04 14.25
CA GLY A 193 4.96 9.88 13.06
C GLY A 193 6.28 10.11 12.30
N ALA A 194 7.40 10.10 13.01
CA ALA A 194 8.74 10.34 12.47
C ALA A 194 9.38 9.10 11.82
N GLY A 195 8.81 7.91 12.04
CA GLY A 195 9.30 6.69 11.41
C GLY A 195 9.24 6.81 9.89
N ARG A 196 10.38 6.63 9.22
CA ARG A 196 10.48 6.80 7.77
C ARG A 196 9.77 5.67 7.04
N ILE A 197 9.02 6.05 6.03
CA ILE A 197 8.49 5.13 5.02
C ILE A 197 9.61 4.73 4.05
N GLU A 198 10.70 5.50 4.01
CA GLU A 198 11.88 5.21 3.21
C GLU A 198 12.49 3.88 3.63
N PHE A 199 12.68 3.04 2.63
CA PHE A 199 13.38 1.81 2.79
C PHE A 199 14.89 2.08 3.03
N ASN A 200 15.40 1.62 4.16
CA ASN A 200 16.82 1.57 4.46
C ASN A 200 17.15 0.17 5.01
N SER A 201 17.74 -0.67 4.17
CA SER A 201 18.06 -2.05 4.50
C SER A 201 18.90 -2.17 5.76
N ALA A 202 19.91 -1.32 5.90
CA ALA A 202 20.81 -1.32 7.06
C ALA A 202 20.06 -1.02 8.37
N ARG A 203 19.15 -0.04 8.36
CA ARG A 203 18.33 0.27 9.55
C ARG A 203 17.38 -0.87 9.91
N VAL A 204 16.75 -1.49 8.91
CA VAL A 204 15.85 -2.61 9.13
C VAL A 204 16.61 -3.79 9.73
N GLN A 205 17.76 -4.14 9.20
CA GLN A 205 18.62 -5.20 9.73
C GLN A 205 19.10 -4.90 11.15
N THR A 206 19.56 -3.69 11.41
CA THR A 206 19.98 -3.28 12.75
C THR A 206 18.83 -3.36 13.75
N HIS A 207 17.65 -2.88 13.38
CA HIS A 207 16.46 -2.98 14.24
C HIS A 207 16.03 -4.43 14.47
N PHE A 208 16.08 -5.27 13.45
CA PHE A 208 15.82 -6.70 13.57
C PHE A 208 16.76 -7.37 14.58
N ILE A 209 18.08 -7.16 14.43
CA ILE A 209 19.09 -7.72 15.34
C ILE A 209 18.83 -7.26 16.78
N HIS A 210 18.60 -5.96 17.00
CA HIS A 210 18.30 -5.43 18.32
C HIS A 210 17.01 -6.01 18.90
N THR A 211 16.01 -6.26 18.07
CA THR A 211 14.76 -6.89 18.50
C THR A 211 14.99 -8.32 18.97
N ILE A 212 15.71 -9.12 18.20
CA ILE A 212 16.03 -10.49 18.59
C ILE A 212 16.85 -10.53 19.89
N MET A 213 17.91 -9.74 19.98
CA MET A 213 18.71 -9.64 21.22
C MET A 213 17.87 -9.27 22.45
N ARG A 214 16.92 -8.36 22.29
CA ARG A 214 16.02 -7.94 23.37
C ARG A 214 15.05 -9.06 23.77
N LEU A 215 14.53 -9.83 22.82
CA LEU A 215 13.65 -10.96 23.09
C LEU A 215 14.40 -12.06 23.83
N GLU A 216 15.60 -12.43 23.38
CA GLU A 216 16.43 -13.44 24.05
C GLU A 216 16.82 -13.05 25.48
N LEU A 217 17.12 -11.77 25.73
CA LEU A 217 17.43 -11.28 27.07
C LEU A 217 16.20 -11.34 28.00
N ARG A 218 15.00 -11.14 27.45
CA ARG A 218 13.76 -11.21 28.20
C ARG A 218 13.41 -12.65 28.58
N GLU A 219 13.52 -13.58 27.65
CA GLU A 219 13.30 -15.01 27.90
C GLU A 219 14.22 -15.51 29.03
N ARG A 220 15.51 -15.17 29.02
CA ARG A 220 16.45 -15.51 30.09
C ARG A 220 16.13 -14.88 31.43
N SER A 221 15.46 -13.73 31.45
CA SER A 221 15.08 -13.05 32.70
C SER A 221 13.81 -13.65 33.30
N GLU A 222 12.97 -14.31 32.51
CA GLU A 222 11.73 -14.96 32.95
C GLU A 222 12.01 -16.41 33.44
N GLU A 223 13.16 -16.99 33.08
CA GLU A 223 13.60 -18.31 33.53
C GLU A 223 14.32 -18.30 34.89
N HIS A 224 14.60 -17.12 35.47
CA HIS A 224 15.23 -16.91 36.78
C HIS A 224 14.27 -16.27 37.78
#